data_936a5d5a05766da523e09126740a64e3
#
_entry.id   936a5d5a05766da523e09126740a64e3
#
_cell.length_a   1.000
_cell.length_b   1.000
_cell.length_c   1.000
_cell.angle_alpha   90.00
_cell.angle_beta   90.00
_cell.angle_gamma   90.00
#
_symmetry.space_group_name_H-M   'P 1'
#
loop_
_entity.id
_entity.type
_entity.pdbx_description
1 polymer ?
#
loop_
_entity_poly.entity_id
_entity_poly.type
_entity_poly.pdbx_seq_one_letter_code
_entity_poly.pdbx_strand_id
1 'polypeptide(L)'
;DLHLSLRRQRQMCIRDSGKLDVDTASAVISGIAEGCLQSGCSLVGGETAEMPGMYHGEDYDVAGFCVGVVEKSEIIDGSKVSDGDVLIALGSSGPHSNGYSLVRKILEVSGCDPQTTELDGKPLADHLLAPTRIYVKSVLELIEKVDVHAIAHLTGGGFWENIPRVLPDNTQAVIDESSWQWPEVFNWLQTAGNVERHEMYRTFNCGVGMIIALPAPEVDKALALLNANGENAWKIGIIKASDSEQRVVIE
;
A
#
# COMPACT_ATOMS: atom_id res chain seq x y z
N ASP A 1 0.70 -10.29 29.71
CA ASP A 1 -0.08 -11.07 28.70
C ASP A 1 -1.35 -10.35 28.24
N LEU A 2 -1.89 -9.39 29.02
CA LEU A 2 -3.02 -8.57 28.59
C LEU A 2 -2.66 -7.61 27.45
N HIS A 3 -1.43 -7.11 27.42
CA HIS A 3 -0.94 -6.18 26.39
C HIS A 3 -0.87 -6.80 24.98
N LEU A 4 -0.52 -8.07 24.86
CA LEU A 4 -0.50 -8.78 23.57
C LEU A 4 -1.91 -9.09 23.04
N SER A 5 -2.91 -9.23 23.91
CA SER A 5 -4.28 -9.51 23.52
C SER A 5 -5.06 -8.27 23.06
N LEU A 6 -4.65 -7.07 23.48
CA LEU A 6 -5.28 -5.81 23.12
C LEU A 6 -4.88 -5.30 21.72
N ARG A 7 -3.76 -5.77 21.17
CA ARG A 7 -3.33 -5.45 19.79
C ARG A 7 -4.01 -6.30 18.69
N ARG A 8 -5.00 -7.13 19.04
CA ARG A 8 -5.73 -7.93 18.05
C ARG A 8 -6.65 -7.05 17.23
N GLN A 9 -6.29 -6.86 15.99
CA GLN A 9 -7.19 -6.27 14.98
C GLN A 9 -8.32 -7.26 14.69
N ARG A 10 -9.51 -6.72 14.51
CA ARG A 10 -10.72 -7.49 14.13
C ARG A 10 -11.26 -6.93 12.84
N GLN A 11 -11.58 -7.79 11.91
CA GLN A 11 -12.13 -7.41 10.63
C GLN A 11 -13.53 -7.96 10.47
N MET A 12 -14.42 -7.15 9.89
CA MET A 12 -15.73 -7.52 9.42
C MET A 12 -15.82 -7.15 7.95
N CYS A 13 -16.34 -8.04 7.12
CA CYS A 13 -16.43 -7.84 5.68
C CYS A 13 -17.87 -7.95 5.20
N ILE A 14 -18.22 -7.08 4.27
CA ILE A 14 -19.54 -7.05 3.61
C ILE A 14 -19.31 -7.25 2.12
N ARG A 15 -20.10 -8.11 1.49
CA ARG A 15 -20.15 -8.29 0.04
C ARG A 15 -21.57 -8.11 -0.45
N ASP A 16 -21.77 -7.12 -1.31
CA ASP A 16 -23.05 -6.82 -1.94
C ASP A 16 -23.01 -7.14 -3.44
N SER A 17 -24.10 -7.67 -3.98
CA SER A 17 -24.24 -7.98 -5.41
C SER A 17 -25.70 -7.87 -5.85
N GLY A 18 -25.96 -7.85 -7.15
CA GLY A 18 -27.33 -7.89 -7.69
C GLY A 18 -28.00 -9.24 -7.45
N LYS A 19 -27.23 -10.32 -7.64
CA LYS A 19 -27.61 -11.72 -7.35
C LYS A 19 -26.40 -12.43 -6.79
N LEU A 20 -26.60 -13.24 -5.77
CA LEU A 20 -25.53 -14.00 -5.14
C LEU A 20 -25.04 -15.14 -6.05
N ASP A 21 -23.80 -15.06 -6.47
CA ASP A 21 -23.05 -16.20 -6.97
C ASP A 21 -22.23 -16.81 -5.83
N VAL A 22 -22.55 -18.07 -5.48
CA VAL A 22 -21.98 -18.73 -4.30
C VAL A 22 -20.49 -19.03 -4.48
N ASP A 23 -20.06 -19.39 -5.69
CA ASP A 23 -18.67 -19.74 -5.96
C ASP A 23 -17.77 -18.49 -5.87
N THR A 24 -18.20 -17.40 -6.50
CA THR A 24 -17.54 -16.09 -6.40
C THR A 24 -17.50 -15.60 -4.95
N ALA A 25 -18.61 -15.69 -4.22
CA ALA A 25 -18.68 -15.29 -2.82
C ALA A 25 -17.72 -16.10 -1.94
N SER A 26 -17.66 -17.42 -2.14
CA SER A 26 -16.75 -18.31 -1.42
C SER A 26 -15.27 -17.96 -1.70
N ALA A 27 -14.93 -17.68 -2.95
CA ALA A 27 -13.57 -17.26 -3.34
C ALA A 27 -13.18 -15.92 -2.67
N VAL A 28 -14.07 -14.92 -2.68
CA VAL A 28 -13.86 -13.63 -2.02
C VAL A 28 -13.67 -13.79 -0.53
N ILE A 29 -14.55 -14.53 0.17
CA ILE A 29 -14.46 -14.75 1.61
C ILE A 29 -13.18 -15.51 1.97
N SER A 30 -12.77 -16.49 1.16
CA SER A 30 -11.51 -17.22 1.35
C SER A 30 -10.29 -16.29 1.22
N GLY A 31 -10.29 -15.38 0.25
CA GLY A 31 -9.24 -14.37 0.10
C GLY A 31 -9.17 -13.41 1.29
N ILE A 32 -10.32 -12.99 1.82
CA ILE A 32 -10.41 -12.16 3.03
C ILE A 32 -9.86 -12.90 4.25
N ALA A 33 -10.25 -14.17 4.43
CA ALA A 33 -9.78 -15.00 5.53
C ALA A 33 -8.25 -15.20 5.47
N GLU A 34 -7.70 -15.42 4.29
CA GLU A 34 -6.25 -15.51 4.07
C GLU A 34 -5.56 -14.19 4.44
N GLY A 35 -6.08 -13.04 4.00
CA GLY A 35 -5.55 -11.72 4.39
C GLY A 35 -5.56 -11.49 5.90
N CYS A 36 -6.63 -11.93 6.59
CA CYS A 36 -6.71 -11.88 8.05
C CYS A 36 -5.65 -12.79 8.72
N LEU A 37 -5.43 -13.98 8.18
CA LEU A 37 -4.41 -14.91 8.67
C LEU A 37 -3.00 -14.33 8.52
N GLN A 38 -2.69 -13.76 7.36
CA GLN A 38 -1.40 -13.12 7.08
C GLN A 38 -1.14 -11.94 8.00
N SER A 39 -2.14 -11.08 8.21
CA SER A 39 -2.04 -9.91 9.09
C SER A 39 -2.11 -10.25 10.58
N GLY A 40 -2.51 -11.48 10.93
CA GLY A 40 -2.70 -11.89 12.33
C GLY A 40 -3.95 -11.28 12.99
N CYS A 41 -4.90 -10.76 12.19
CA CYS A 41 -6.17 -10.27 12.70
C CYS A 41 -7.24 -11.37 12.72
N SER A 42 -8.26 -11.21 13.57
CA SER A 42 -9.41 -12.12 13.62
C SER A 42 -10.50 -11.63 12.68
N LEU A 43 -10.95 -12.46 11.75
CA LEU A 43 -12.20 -12.24 11.02
C LEU A 43 -13.36 -12.54 11.97
N VAL A 44 -14.08 -11.51 12.43
CA VAL A 44 -15.09 -11.65 13.50
C VAL A 44 -16.50 -11.66 12.97
N GLY A 45 -16.70 -11.37 11.69
CA GLY A 45 -18.02 -11.38 11.09
C GLY A 45 -18.00 -10.87 9.65
N GLY A 46 -19.15 -10.89 9.06
CA GLY A 46 -19.39 -10.39 7.71
C GLY A 46 -20.86 -10.52 7.37
N GLU A 47 -21.22 -9.95 6.26
CA GLU A 47 -22.56 -10.00 5.70
C GLU A 47 -22.49 -10.10 4.19
N THR A 48 -23.50 -10.69 3.58
CA THR A 48 -23.68 -10.72 2.13
C THR A 48 -25.11 -10.29 1.85
N ALA A 49 -25.28 -9.27 1.02
CA ALA A 49 -26.60 -8.79 0.63
C ALA A 49 -26.82 -8.92 -0.88
N GLU A 50 -28.05 -9.21 -1.26
CA GLU A 50 -28.52 -9.09 -2.64
C GLU A 50 -29.29 -7.79 -2.80
N MET A 51 -28.89 -6.97 -3.78
CA MET A 51 -29.53 -5.70 -4.12
C MET A 51 -29.87 -5.66 -5.61
N PRO A 52 -30.93 -6.37 -6.02
CA PRO A 52 -31.37 -6.40 -7.42
C PRO A 52 -31.68 -4.99 -7.93
N GLY A 53 -31.15 -4.65 -9.11
CA GLY A 53 -31.32 -3.34 -9.73
C GLY A 53 -30.31 -2.27 -9.30
N MET A 54 -29.51 -2.51 -8.25
CA MET A 54 -28.39 -1.65 -7.86
C MET A 54 -27.09 -2.08 -8.53
N TYR A 55 -26.85 -3.38 -8.60
CA TYR A 55 -25.71 -3.99 -9.31
C TYR A 55 -26.18 -4.65 -10.59
N HIS A 56 -25.39 -4.55 -11.65
CA HIS A 56 -25.68 -5.09 -12.97
C HIS A 56 -24.81 -6.31 -13.28
N GLY A 57 -25.43 -7.35 -13.84
CA GLY A 57 -24.70 -8.55 -14.25
C GLY A 57 -23.96 -9.22 -13.10
N GLU A 58 -22.65 -9.35 -13.24
CA GLU A 58 -21.74 -9.98 -12.26
C GLU A 58 -21.05 -8.98 -11.34
N ASP A 59 -21.45 -7.70 -11.38
CA ASP A 59 -20.85 -6.67 -10.55
C ASP A 59 -21.13 -6.93 -9.06
N TYR A 60 -20.11 -6.67 -8.23
CA TYR A 60 -20.21 -6.72 -6.77
C TYR A 60 -19.26 -5.76 -6.11
N ASP A 61 -19.57 -5.35 -4.90
CA ASP A 61 -18.70 -4.56 -4.04
C ASP A 61 -18.25 -5.36 -2.82
N VAL A 62 -17.07 -5.01 -2.31
CA VAL A 62 -16.55 -5.54 -1.05
C VAL A 62 -16.14 -4.38 -0.16
N ALA A 63 -16.68 -4.35 1.06
CA ALA A 63 -16.29 -3.40 2.09
C ALA A 63 -15.70 -4.12 3.31
N GLY A 64 -14.66 -3.56 3.90
CA GLY A 64 -14.03 -4.11 5.10
C GLY A 64 -13.91 -3.05 6.19
N PHE A 65 -14.16 -3.46 7.44
CA PHE A 65 -13.95 -2.63 8.62
C PHE A 65 -12.90 -3.29 9.49
N CYS A 66 -11.83 -2.55 9.80
CA CYS A 66 -10.78 -3.02 10.68
C CYS A 66 -10.80 -2.19 11.97
N VAL A 67 -10.86 -2.88 13.12
CA VAL A 67 -10.82 -2.26 14.44
C VAL A 67 -9.61 -2.78 15.19
N GLY A 68 -8.80 -1.86 15.71
CA GLY A 68 -7.63 -2.15 16.53
C GLY A 68 -7.58 -1.27 17.76
N VAL A 69 -6.66 -1.54 18.67
CA VAL A 69 -6.38 -0.74 19.85
C VAL A 69 -4.90 -0.44 19.94
N VAL A 70 -4.58 0.77 20.34
CA VAL A 70 -3.21 1.23 20.62
C VAL A 70 -3.22 2.06 21.88
N GLU A 71 -2.16 1.98 22.69
CA GLU A 71 -1.98 2.87 23.81
C GLU A 71 -1.80 4.31 23.30
N LYS A 72 -2.44 5.29 23.97
CA LYS A 72 -2.41 6.68 23.53
C LYS A 72 -0.98 7.23 23.39
N SER A 73 -0.07 6.80 24.25
CA SER A 73 1.34 7.18 24.22
C SER A 73 2.15 6.54 23.09
N GLU A 74 1.59 5.50 22.42
CA GLU A 74 2.24 4.75 21.33
C GLU A 74 1.67 5.11 19.96
N ILE A 75 0.80 6.12 19.86
CA ILE A 75 0.25 6.58 18.59
C ILE A 75 1.38 7.20 17.76
N ILE A 76 1.55 6.70 16.54
CA ILE A 76 2.47 7.25 15.54
C ILE A 76 1.64 8.22 14.68
N ASP A 77 1.75 9.51 14.95
CA ASP A 77 0.98 10.58 14.32
C ASP A 77 1.84 11.53 13.45
N GLY A 78 3.12 11.22 13.30
CA GLY A 78 4.07 12.04 12.54
C GLY A 78 4.66 13.21 13.32
N SER A 79 4.21 13.49 14.55
CA SER A 79 4.68 14.63 15.35
C SER A 79 6.17 14.58 15.71
N LYS A 80 6.77 13.40 15.68
CA LYS A 80 8.20 13.19 15.94
C LYS A 80 9.08 13.42 14.70
N VAL A 81 8.48 13.50 13.50
CA VAL A 81 9.25 13.66 12.27
C VAL A 81 10.03 14.97 12.30
N SER A 82 11.32 14.91 11.98
CA SER A 82 12.23 16.04 12.07
C SER A 82 13.27 16.05 10.94
N ASP A 83 13.92 17.18 10.79
CA ASP A 83 15.04 17.34 9.87
C ASP A 83 16.13 16.29 10.15
N GLY A 84 16.61 15.63 9.10
CA GLY A 84 17.59 14.56 9.17
C GLY A 84 17.02 13.15 9.38
N ASP A 85 15.72 13.00 9.57
CA ASP A 85 15.08 11.67 9.53
C ASP A 85 15.27 11.03 8.14
N VAL A 86 15.44 9.73 8.15
CA VAL A 86 15.61 8.93 6.94
C VAL A 86 14.30 8.27 6.57
N LEU A 87 14.01 8.25 5.28
CA LEU A 87 12.87 7.55 4.72
C LEU A 87 13.32 6.18 4.22
N ILE A 88 12.66 5.13 4.73
CA ILE A 88 12.79 3.75 4.26
C ILE A 88 11.54 3.41 3.45
N ALA A 89 11.74 2.80 2.27
CA ALA A 89 10.69 2.23 1.46
C ALA A 89 10.55 0.74 1.69
N LEU A 90 9.32 0.23 1.57
CA LEU A 90 8.99 -1.19 1.44
C LEU A 90 8.41 -1.43 0.04
N GLY A 91 8.93 -2.44 -0.65
CA GLY A 91 8.50 -2.79 -1.99
C GLY A 91 7.04 -3.19 -2.08
N SER A 92 6.36 -2.78 -3.16
CA SER A 92 5.00 -3.21 -3.47
C SER A 92 4.99 -4.52 -4.27
N SER A 93 3.85 -5.22 -4.26
CA SER A 93 3.61 -6.40 -5.09
C SER A 93 3.06 -6.07 -6.48
N GLY A 94 2.71 -4.81 -6.72
CA GLY A 94 2.06 -4.31 -7.92
C GLY A 94 1.31 -3.01 -7.64
N PRO A 95 0.25 -2.67 -8.38
CA PRO A 95 -0.52 -1.42 -8.22
C PRO A 95 -1.26 -1.29 -6.88
N HIS A 96 -1.36 -2.35 -6.08
CA HIS A 96 -2.04 -2.34 -4.76
C HIS A 96 -3.48 -1.83 -4.83
N SER A 97 -4.24 -2.32 -5.79
CA SER A 97 -5.66 -1.97 -5.99
C SER A 97 -5.94 -0.48 -6.20
N ASN A 98 -4.94 0.28 -6.69
CA ASN A 98 -5.07 1.71 -6.98
C ASN A 98 -4.78 2.02 -8.45
N GLY A 99 -5.42 3.09 -8.96
CA GLY A 99 -5.17 3.57 -10.31
C GLY A 99 -5.84 2.77 -11.42
N TYR A 100 -6.79 1.87 -11.12
CA TYR A 100 -7.37 0.95 -12.10
C TYR A 100 -8.23 1.62 -13.17
N SER A 101 -8.77 2.82 -12.92
CA SER A 101 -9.42 3.61 -13.97
C SER A 101 -8.43 3.94 -15.09
N LEU A 102 -7.20 4.34 -14.73
CA LEU A 102 -6.14 4.60 -15.70
C LEU A 102 -5.63 3.29 -16.32
N VAL A 103 -5.45 2.22 -15.56
CA VAL A 103 -5.07 0.90 -16.09
C VAL A 103 -6.04 0.44 -17.15
N ARG A 104 -7.36 0.48 -16.89
CA ARG A 104 -8.39 0.11 -17.88
C ARG A 104 -8.32 0.97 -19.13
N LYS A 105 -8.10 2.29 -18.96
CA LYS A 105 -7.95 3.20 -20.10
C LYS A 105 -6.71 2.89 -20.94
N ILE A 106 -5.60 2.53 -20.30
CA ILE A 106 -4.36 2.14 -20.98
C ILE A 106 -4.58 0.83 -21.76
N LEU A 107 -5.22 -0.16 -21.14
CA LEU A 107 -5.56 -1.41 -21.85
C LEU A 107 -6.45 -1.15 -23.07
N GLU A 108 -7.46 -0.29 -22.93
CA GLU A 108 -8.35 0.10 -24.03
C GLU A 108 -7.58 0.76 -25.20
N VAL A 109 -6.75 1.77 -24.89
CA VAL A 109 -6.06 2.53 -25.95
C VAL A 109 -4.88 1.78 -26.58
N SER A 110 -4.23 0.92 -25.81
CA SER A 110 -3.15 0.07 -26.33
C SER A 110 -3.66 -1.13 -27.14
N GLY A 111 -4.93 -1.49 -26.97
CA GLY A 111 -5.50 -2.72 -27.54
C GLY A 111 -4.87 -4.00 -26.98
N CYS A 112 -4.19 -3.91 -25.84
CA CYS A 112 -3.48 -5.01 -25.22
C CYS A 112 -4.45 -5.94 -24.50
N ASP A 113 -4.32 -7.23 -24.74
CA ASP A 113 -4.98 -8.26 -23.95
C ASP A 113 -4.05 -8.67 -22.78
N PRO A 114 -4.39 -8.36 -21.53
CA PRO A 114 -3.53 -8.64 -20.40
C PRO A 114 -3.34 -10.14 -20.10
N GLN A 115 -4.19 -11.01 -20.65
CA GLN A 115 -4.07 -12.46 -20.48
C GLN A 115 -2.99 -13.07 -21.39
N THR A 116 -2.78 -12.46 -22.54
CA THR A 116 -1.84 -12.96 -23.55
C THR A 116 -0.57 -12.14 -23.68
N THR A 117 -0.57 -10.92 -23.14
CA THR A 117 0.63 -10.08 -23.09
C THR A 117 1.54 -10.53 -21.97
N GLU A 118 2.77 -10.91 -22.29
CA GLU A 118 3.77 -11.32 -21.31
C GLU A 118 4.63 -10.14 -20.83
N LEU A 119 4.90 -10.13 -19.53
CA LEU A 119 5.79 -9.20 -18.84
C LEU A 119 6.60 -9.99 -17.81
N ASP A 120 7.93 -9.96 -17.88
CA ASP A 120 8.81 -10.73 -17.01
C ASP A 120 8.48 -12.24 -16.95
N GLY A 121 8.07 -12.81 -18.09
CA GLY A 121 7.74 -14.23 -18.20
C GLY A 121 6.41 -14.65 -17.54
N LYS A 122 5.53 -13.70 -17.26
CA LYS A 122 4.17 -13.92 -16.73
C LYS A 122 3.17 -13.07 -17.51
N PRO A 123 1.89 -13.47 -17.56
CA PRO A 123 0.84 -12.62 -18.09
C PRO A 123 0.80 -11.25 -17.39
N LEU A 124 0.58 -10.19 -18.14
CA LEU A 124 0.39 -8.84 -17.57
C LEU A 124 -0.74 -8.82 -16.54
N ALA A 125 -1.78 -9.64 -16.73
CA ALA A 125 -2.86 -9.80 -15.78
C ALA A 125 -2.37 -10.18 -14.38
N ASP A 126 -1.38 -11.07 -14.26
CA ASP A 126 -0.84 -11.51 -12.98
C ASP A 126 -0.17 -10.36 -12.21
N HIS A 127 0.51 -9.47 -12.93
CA HIS A 127 1.11 -8.27 -12.34
C HIS A 127 0.06 -7.24 -11.92
N LEU A 128 -0.97 -7.05 -12.75
CA LEU A 128 -2.05 -6.12 -12.48
C LEU A 128 -2.96 -6.60 -11.33
N LEU A 129 -3.20 -7.90 -11.23
CA LEU A 129 -4.09 -8.50 -10.22
C LEU A 129 -3.36 -8.99 -8.96
N ALA A 130 -2.05 -8.73 -8.85
CA ALA A 130 -1.28 -9.11 -7.67
C ALA A 130 -1.95 -8.53 -6.40
N PRO A 131 -2.24 -9.36 -5.38
CA PRO A 131 -2.82 -8.89 -4.13
C PRO A 131 -1.94 -7.82 -3.47
N THR A 132 -2.57 -6.83 -2.84
CA THR A 132 -1.86 -5.84 -2.03
C THR A 132 -1.01 -6.53 -0.97
N ARG A 133 0.27 -6.18 -0.89
CA ARG A 133 1.19 -6.75 0.09
C ARG A 133 0.76 -6.39 1.51
N ILE A 134 0.75 -7.36 2.39
CA ILE A 134 0.40 -7.19 3.80
C ILE A 134 1.68 -7.01 4.62
N TYR A 135 1.90 -5.79 5.12
CA TYR A 135 3.09 -5.40 5.88
C TYR A 135 2.95 -5.53 7.39
N VAL A 136 1.77 -5.93 7.88
CA VAL A 136 1.35 -5.78 9.29
C VAL A 136 2.36 -6.40 10.25
N LYS A 137 2.77 -7.65 10.04
CA LYS A 137 3.68 -8.34 10.97
C LYS A 137 5.06 -7.70 11.01
N SER A 138 5.63 -7.38 9.85
CA SER A 138 6.96 -6.76 9.73
C SER A 138 6.98 -5.37 10.35
N VAL A 139 5.93 -4.57 10.11
CA VAL A 139 5.81 -3.22 10.66
C VAL A 139 5.55 -3.22 12.16
N LEU A 140 4.71 -4.11 12.67
CA LEU A 140 4.49 -4.22 14.12
C LEU A 140 5.78 -4.63 14.85
N GLU A 141 6.54 -5.58 14.32
CA GLU A 141 7.84 -5.95 14.88
C GLU A 141 8.85 -4.79 14.82
N LEU A 142 8.83 -4.01 13.72
CA LEU A 142 9.67 -2.83 13.60
C LEU A 142 9.37 -1.80 14.69
N ILE A 143 8.10 -1.45 14.88
CA ILE A 143 7.65 -0.46 15.88
C ILE A 143 8.05 -0.86 17.31
N GLU A 144 8.09 -2.16 17.61
CA GLU A 144 8.52 -2.65 18.92
C GLU A 144 10.02 -2.46 19.19
N LYS A 145 10.84 -2.36 18.15
CA LYS A 145 12.31 -2.39 18.24
C LYS A 145 13.01 -1.11 17.79
N VAL A 146 12.31 -0.25 17.05
CA VAL A 146 12.85 0.94 16.40
C VAL A 146 11.92 2.12 16.70
N ASP A 147 12.46 3.31 16.94
CA ASP A 147 11.67 4.53 17.12
C ASP A 147 11.16 5.00 15.74
N VAL A 148 9.95 4.61 15.40
CA VAL A 148 9.30 4.97 14.14
C VAL A 148 8.55 6.29 14.30
N HIS A 149 8.87 7.28 13.49
CA HIS A 149 8.29 8.63 13.57
C HIS A 149 7.03 8.79 12.72
N ALA A 150 6.98 8.17 11.53
CA ALA A 150 5.80 8.19 10.67
C ALA A 150 5.76 6.99 9.74
N ILE A 151 4.55 6.65 9.28
CA ILE A 151 4.28 5.58 8.31
C ILE A 151 3.29 6.10 7.28
N ALA A 152 3.65 6.07 5.99
CA ALA A 152 2.78 6.40 4.87
C ALA A 152 2.58 5.17 3.99
N HIS A 153 1.32 4.71 3.86
CA HIS A 153 0.94 3.68 2.90
C HIS A 153 0.62 4.35 1.57
N LEU A 154 1.35 4.00 0.51
CA LEU A 154 1.16 4.59 -0.81
C LEU A 154 -0.03 3.96 -1.53
N THR A 155 -1.16 4.63 -1.47
CA THR A 155 -2.44 4.28 -2.09
C THR A 155 -2.83 5.31 -3.17
N GLY A 156 -4.11 5.50 -3.45
CA GLY A 156 -4.57 6.56 -4.36
C GLY A 156 -4.03 7.94 -3.95
N GLY A 157 -3.61 8.73 -4.94
CA GLY A 157 -2.88 9.98 -4.73
C GLY A 157 -1.36 9.83 -4.70
N GLY A 158 -0.84 8.58 -4.66
CA GLY A 158 0.58 8.25 -4.79
C GLY A 158 1.48 8.96 -3.78
N PHE A 159 2.66 9.38 -4.23
CA PHE A 159 3.65 10.05 -3.39
C PHE A 159 3.18 11.44 -2.95
N TRP A 160 2.56 12.19 -3.87
CA TRP A 160 2.21 13.59 -3.66
C TRP A 160 1.16 13.82 -2.58
N GLU A 161 0.25 12.87 -2.39
CA GLU A 161 -0.84 13.03 -1.42
C GLU A 161 -0.62 12.22 -0.13
N ASN A 162 -0.01 11.03 -0.20
CA ASN A 162 0.09 10.17 0.98
C ASN A 162 1.24 10.56 1.91
N ILE A 163 2.41 10.95 1.38
CA ILE A 163 3.55 11.32 2.21
C ILE A 163 3.26 12.58 3.05
N PRO A 164 2.71 13.68 2.48
CA PRO A 164 2.45 14.90 3.26
C PRO A 164 1.50 14.71 4.45
N ARG A 165 0.60 13.73 4.38
CA ARG A 165 -0.38 13.47 5.46
C ARG A 165 0.24 13.11 6.80
N VAL A 166 1.46 12.60 6.78
CA VAL A 166 2.18 12.12 7.96
C VAL A 166 3.38 12.99 8.34
N LEU A 167 3.53 14.14 7.66
CA LEU A 167 4.63 15.07 7.90
C LEU A 167 4.16 16.34 8.63
N PRO A 168 4.93 16.87 9.59
CA PRO A 168 4.72 18.21 10.15
C PRO A 168 4.84 19.31 9.08
N ASP A 169 4.16 20.45 9.28
CA ASP A 169 4.05 21.51 8.28
C ASP A 169 5.38 22.12 7.79
N ASN A 170 6.39 22.13 8.65
CA ASN A 170 7.72 22.70 8.38
C ASN A 170 8.73 21.67 7.87
N THR A 171 8.27 20.57 7.29
CA THR A 171 9.14 19.51 6.76
C THR A 171 8.81 19.17 5.32
N GLN A 172 9.78 18.64 4.61
CA GLN A 172 9.70 18.19 3.23
C GLN A 172 10.38 16.83 3.07
N ALA A 173 9.73 15.90 2.41
CA ALA A 173 10.33 14.64 1.99
C ALA A 173 11.12 14.84 0.69
N VAL A 174 12.40 14.49 0.70
CA VAL A 174 13.26 14.46 -0.49
C VAL A 174 13.51 13.01 -0.83
N ILE A 175 12.94 12.57 -1.94
CA ILE A 175 12.97 11.20 -2.44
C ILE A 175 14.06 11.08 -3.50
N ASP A 176 14.96 10.13 -3.35
CA ASP A 176 15.98 9.79 -4.33
C ASP A 176 15.42 8.79 -5.34
N GLU A 177 15.06 9.28 -6.53
CA GLU A 177 14.51 8.46 -7.61
C GLU A 177 15.48 7.39 -8.09
N SER A 178 16.77 7.60 -7.94
CA SER A 178 17.80 6.63 -8.35
C SER A 178 17.94 5.44 -7.40
N SER A 179 17.32 5.51 -6.21
CA SER A 179 17.45 4.48 -5.16
C SER A 179 16.72 3.18 -5.47
N TRP A 180 15.81 3.16 -6.47
CA TRP A 180 15.13 1.95 -6.91
C TRP A 180 14.83 1.96 -8.41
N GLN A 181 14.54 0.80 -8.94
CA GLN A 181 13.98 0.64 -10.28
C GLN A 181 12.50 0.29 -10.17
N TRP A 182 11.69 0.92 -11.02
CA TRP A 182 10.29 0.56 -11.09
C TRP A 182 10.13 -0.88 -11.53
N PRO A 183 9.25 -1.67 -10.89
CA PRO A 183 8.80 -2.93 -11.45
C PRO A 183 8.26 -2.75 -12.87
N GLU A 184 8.51 -3.72 -13.74
CA GLU A 184 8.21 -3.62 -15.18
C GLU A 184 6.74 -3.28 -15.49
N VAL A 185 5.82 -3.67 -14.63
CA VAL A 185 4.41 -3.30 -14.79
C VAL A 185 4.19 -1.77 -14.83
N PHE A 186 4.95 -0.99 -14.06
CA PHE A 186 4.85 0.47 -14.08
C PHE A 186 5.54 1.08 -15.30
N ASN A 187 6.65 0.51 -15.75
CA ASN A 187 7.32 0.89 -17.00
C ASN A 187 6.37 0.62 -18.18
N TRP A 188 5.71 -0.53 -18.18
CA TRP A 188 4.71 -0.88 -19.18
C TRP A 188 3.53 0.11 -19.16
N LEU A 189 2.94 0.38 -18.00
CA LEU A 189 1.83 1.32 -17.85
C LEU A 189 2.21 2.72 -18.34
N GLN A 190 3.40 3.20 -18.00
CA GLN A 190 3.89 4.48 -18.46
C GLN A 190 4.00 4.53 -19.99
N THR A 191 4.65 3.53 -20.57
CA THR A 191 4.95 3.49 -22.02
C THR A 191 3.69 3.28 -22.85
N ALA A 192 2.88 2.27 -22.51
CA ALA A 192 1.66 1.93 -23.22
C ALA A 192 0.57 3.03 -23.11
N GLY A 193 0.55 3.72 -21.98
CA GLY A 193 -0.38 4.83 -21.73
C GLY A 193 0.16 6.21 -22.13
N ASN A 194 1.42 6.31 -22.52
CA ASN A 194 2.13 7.59 -22.68
C ASN A 194 1.88 8.55 -21.49
N VAL A 195 2.01 8.00 -20.28
CA VAL A 195 1.71 8.72 -19.05
C VAL A 195 2.94 9.52 -18.61
N GLU A 196 2.74 10.80 -18.31
CA GLU A 196 3.79 11.67 -17.78
C GLU A 196 4.32 11.11 -16.44
N ARG A 197 5.65 11.21 -16.22
CA ARG A 197 6.29 10.65 -15.02
C ARG A 197 5.69 11.17 -13.72
N HIS A 198 5.38 12.47 -13.68
CA HIS A 198 4.70 13.08 -12.53
C HIS A 198 3.34 12.42 -12.24
N GLU A 199 2.55 12.12 -13.27
CA GLU A 199 1.25 11.46 -13.13
C GLU A 199 1.38 9.99 -12.73
N MET A 200 2.48 9.32 -13.10
CA MET A 200 2.78 7.98 -12.57
C MET A 200 2.92 8.00 -11.05
N TYR A 201 3.70 8.94 -10.50
CA TYR A 201 3.86 9.11 -9.05
C TYR A 201 2.61 9.63 -8.34
N ARG A 202 1.69 10.27 -9.07
CA ARG A 202 0.40 10.71 -8.54
C ARG A 202 -0.62 9.58 -8.49
N THR A 203 -0.62 8.71 -9.48
CA THR A 203 -1.65 7.67 -9.64
C THR A 203 -1.23 6.35 -9.01
N PHE A 204 0.05 6.01 -9.10
CA PHE A 204 0.58 4.71 -8.71
C PHE A 204 1.64 4.81 -7.62
N ASN A 205 1.89 3.70 -6.97
CA ASN A 205 2.97 3.54 -5.99
C ASN A 205 4.35 3.34 -6.63
N CYS A 206 4.44 3.11 -7.94
CA CYS A 206 5.67 2.93 -8.71
C CYS A 206 6.68 1.93 -8.08
N GLY A 207 6.17 0.91 -7.41
CA GLY A 207 6.99 -0.13 -6.76
C GLY A 207 7.22 0.10 -5.26
N VAL A 208 6.74 1.21 -4.69
CA VAL A 208 6.87 1.57 -3.27
C VAL A 208 5.52 1.45 -2.59
N GLY A 209 5.29 0.41 -1.80
CA GLY A 209 3.99 0.23 -1.13
C GLY A 209 3.88 1.01 0.17
N MET A 210 4.99 1.21 0.89
CA MET A 210 4.99 1.90 2.16
C MET A 210 6.29 2.70 2.35
N ILE A 211 6.19 3.86 3.00
CA ILE A 211 7.33 4.68 3.40
C ILE A 211 7.29 4.85 4.92
N ILE A 212 8.44 4.68 5.56
CA ILE A 212 8.62 4.80 7.01
C ILE A 212 9.67 5.84 7.29
N ALA A 213 9.37 6.82 8.14
CA ALA A 213 10.32 7.82 8.62
C ALA A 213 10.86 7.42 9.99
N LEU A 214 12.17 7.50 10.17
CA LEU A 214 12.84 7.14 11.43
C LEU A 214 14.20 7.87 11.57
N PRO A 215 14.75 7.97 12.79
CA PRO A 215 16.04 8.61 13.02
C PRO A 215 17.19 7.91 12.27
N ALA A 216 18.13 8.70 11.73
CA ALA A 216 19.26 8.16 10.97
C ALA A 216 20.07 7.04 11.68
N PRO A 217 20.29 7.05 13.00
CA PRO A 217 21.01 5.96 13.68
C PRO A 217 20.24 4.62 13.72
N GLU A 218 18.94 4.62 13.51
CA GLU A 218 18.10 3.41 13.55
C GLU A 218 17.98 2.71 12.17
N VAL A 219 18.48 3.35 11.09
CA VAL A 219 18.28 2.89 9.69
C VAL A 219 18.80 1.47 9.46
N ASP A 220 20.05 1.21 9.81
CA ASP A 220 20.69 -0.09 9.54
C ASP A 220 19.95 -1.22 10.29
N LYS A 221 19.54 -0.96 11.53
CA LYS A 221 18.77 -1.90 12.34
C LYS A 221 17.39 -2.16 11.73
N ALA A 222 16.70 -1.09 11.29
CA ALA A 222 15.41 -1.18 10.65
C ALA A 222 15.48 -1.97 9.34
N LEU A 223 16.44 -1.67 8.47
CA LEU A 223 16.64 -2.39 7.20
C LEU A 223 16.95 -3.88 7.44
N ALA A 224 17.86 -4.17 8.39
CA ALA A 224 18.19 -5.56 8.74
C ALA A 224 16.96 -6.35 9.22
N LEU A 225 16.13 -5.74 10.08
CA LEU A 225 14.92 -6.36 10.60
C LEU A 225 13.89 -6.60 9.50
N LEU A 226 13.59 -5.57 8.70
CA LEU A 226 12.59 -5.66 7.63
C LEU A 226 12.97 -6.69 6.57
N ASN A 227 14.24 -6.68 6.12
CA ASN A 227 14.72 -7.65 5.14
C ASN A 227 14.78 -9.07 5.70
N ALA A 228 15.09 -9.27 6.99
CA ALA A 228 15.02 -10.57 7.65
C ALA A 228 13.57 -11.11 7.72
N ASN A 229 12.58 -10.24 7.77
CA ASN A 229 11.16 -10.57 7.72
C ASN A 229 10.61 -10.76 6.29
N GLY A 230 11.50 -10.74 5.28
CA GLY A 230 11.11 -10.97 3.89
C GLY A 230 10.54 -9.74 3.18
N GLU A 231 10.69 -8.55 3.76
CA GLU A 231 10.40 -7.31 3.04
C GLU A 231 11.55 -6.99 2.07
N ASN A 232 11.22 -6.30 0.98
CA ASN A 232 12.22 -5.62 0.17
C ASN A 232 12.29 -4.18 0.68
N ALA A 233 13.24 -3.89 1.57
CA ALA A 233 13.37 -2.60 2.23
C ALA A 233 14.68 -1.92 1.87
N TRP A 234 14.61 -0.61 1.57
CA TRP A 234 15.77 0.23 1.24
C TRP A 234 15.58 1.68 1.70
N LYS A 235 16.68 2.42 1.79
CA LYS A 235 16.64 3.86 2.00
C LYS A 235 16.19 4.54 0.70
N ILE A 236 15.11 5.33 0.77
CA ILE A 236 14.53 6.00 -0.39
C ILE A 236 14.72 7.52 -0.36
N GLY A 237 15.07 8.09 0.78
CA GLY A 237 15.21 9.54 0.88
C GLY A 237 15.46 10.01 2.30
N ILE A 238 15.24 11.30 2.50
CA ILE A 238 15.40 11.98 3.80
C ILE A 238 14.31 13.03 4.02
N ILE A 239 14.11 13.39 5.26
CA ILE A 239 13.32 14.56 5.64
C ILE A 239 14.26 15.77 5.75
N LYS A 240 13.85 16.90 5.18
CA LYS A 240 14.50 18.21 5.35
C LYS A 240 13.54 19.21 5.99
N ALA A 241 14.08 20.10 6.82
CA ALA A 241 13.34 21.29 7.22
C ALA A 241 13.06 22.16 6.00
N SER A 242 11.81 22.63 5.83
CA SER A 242 11.41 23.42 4.69
C SER A 242 10.09 24.16 4.97
N ASP A 243 10.06 25.44 4.62
CA ASP A 243 8.84 26.24 4.63
C ASP A 243 8.14 26.28 3.25
N SER A 244 8.57 25.40 2.33
CA SER A 244 8.00 25.29 0.99
C SER A 244 6.60 24.68 1.03
N GLU A 245 5.71 25.18 0.18
CA GLU A 245 4.40 24.54 -0.07
C GLU A 245 4.56 23.14 -0.70
N GLN A 246 5.66 22.92 -1.43
CA GLN A 246 5.96 21.61 -2.00
C GLN A 246 6.49 20.68 -0.91
N ARG A 247 5.64 19.78 -0.44
CA ARG A 247 5.93 18.88 0.69
C ARG A 247 6.71 17.63 0.32
N VAL A 248 6.77 17.30 -0.97
CA VAL A 248 7.53 16.17 -1.53
C VAL A 248 8.32 16.64 -2.73
N VAL A 249 9.59 16.27 -2.80
CA VAL A 249 10.48 16.46 -3.96
C VAL A 249 11.00 15.07 -4.35
N ILE A 250 11.00 14.76 -5.64
CA ILE A 250 11.59 13.55 -6.21
C ILE A 250 12.71 14.00 -7.13
N GLU A 251 13.94 13.60 -6.86
CA GLU A 251 15.17 14.02 -7.56
C GLU A 251 16.11 12.84 -7.85
#